data_d07c75a2a57af8e51a26021195e3e4af
#
_entry.id   d07c75a2a57af8e51a26021195e3e4af
#
_cell.length_a   1.000
_cell.length_b   1.000
_cell.length_c   1.000
_cell.angle_alpha   90.00
_cell.angle_beta   90.00
_cell.angle_gamma   90.00
#
_symmetry.space_group_name_H-M   'P 1'
#
loop_
_entity.id
_entity.type
_entity.pdbx_description
1 polymer ?
#
loop_
_entity_poly.entity_id
_entity_poly.type
_entity_poly.pdbx_seq_one_letter_code
_entity_poly.pdbx_strand_id
1 'polypeptide(L)'
;METSSRKMWYQEKLMSYWKNRNDGMEKIRGEIMVLAFYAFISFPRMAANFLSKFEGRTLDSDEELAYFYFNVSSSFTSISSLLITLLLLTGFLVKSRFCTGLVSVVIPVTLLSVALGYSSAMYLVTPAHLHEALYLAHCAVLITAAAFALLSVFHAICFLTWLSVRGKVEGTSH
;
A
#
# COMPACT_ATOMS: atom_id res chain seq x y z
N MET A 1 -36.87 3.58 18.59
CA MET A 1 -36.11 2.47 19.22
C MET A 1 -35.25 1.66 18.25
N GLU A 2 -35.71 1.41 17.04
CA GLU A 2 -35.02 0.59 16.02
C GLU A 2 -33.68 1.17 15.49
N THR A 3 -33.56 2.49 15.40
CA THR A 3 -32.33 3.18 14.94
C THR A 3 -31.17 3.09 15.92
N SER A 4 -31.45 3.05 17.24
CA SER A 4 -30.44 2.92 18.29
C SER A 4 -29.85 1.49 18.32
N SER A 5 -30.69 0.47 18.19
CA SER A 5 -30.27 -0.94 18.15
C SER A 5 -29.39 -1.24 16.91
N ARG A 6 -29.74 -0.69 15.75
CA ARG A 6 -28.99 -0.85 14.52
C ARG A 6 -27.59 -0.19 14.60
N LYS A 7 -27.51 1.01 15.18
CA LYS A 7 -26.22 1.70 15.42
C LYS A 7 -25.31 0.90 16.36
N MET A 8 -25.87 0.34 17.42
CA MET A 8 -25.13 -0.45 18.40
C MET A 8 -24.56 -1.73 17.75
N TRP A 9 -25.34 -2.43 16.94
CA TRP A 9 -24.89 -3.62 16.19
C TRP A 9 -23.75 -3.33 15.20
N TYR A 10 -23.81 -2.21 14.44
CA TYR A 10 -22.73 -1.80 13.54
C TYR A 10 -21.45 -1.46 14.32
N GLN A 11 -21.55 -0.79 15.44
CA GLN A 11 -20.40 -0.45 16.30
C GLN A 11 -19.74 -1.73 16.83
N GLU A 12 -20.51 -2.68 17.29
CA GLU A 12 -20.01 -3.95 17.81
C GLU A 12 -19.29 -4.77 16.73
N LYS A 13 -19.88 -4.88 15.52
CA LYS A 13 -19.23 -5.51 14.37
C LYS A 13 -17.92 -4.82 13.97
N LEU A 14 -17.91 -3.50 13.91
CA LEU A 14 -16.72 -2.72 13.57
C LEU A 14 -15.62 -2.89 14.62
N MET A 15 -15.97 -2.91 15.88
CA MET A 15 -15.03 -3.15 16.99
C MET A 15 -14.46 -4.57 16.94
N SER A 16 -15.28 -5.57 16.67
CA SER A 16 -14.86 -6.96 16.49
C SER A 16 -13.91 -7.11 15.28
N TYR A 17 -14.23 -6.48 14.15
CA TYR A 17 -13.36 -6.47 12.97
C TYR A 17 -11.96 -5.94 13.28
N TRP A 18 -11.86 -4.79 13.95
CA TRP A 18 -10.57 -4.18 14.28
C TRP A 18 -9.81 -4.97 15.35
N LYS A 19 -10.49 -5.61 16.29
CA LYS A 19 -9.86 -6.50 17.26
C LYS A 19 -9.22 -7.71 16.58
N ASN A 20 -9.98 -8.42 15.75
CA ASN A 20 -9.48 -9.59 15.02
C ASN A 20 -8.33 -9.23 14.07
N ARG A 21 -8.40 -8.05 13.44
CA ARG A 21 -7.33 -7.55 12.57
C ARG A 21 -6.06 -7.21 13.33
N ASN A 22 -6.19 -6.61 14.51
CA ASN A 22 -5.05 -6.31 15.37
C ASN A 22 -4.33 -7.61 15.82
N ASP A 23 -5.09 -8.61 16.26
CA ASP A 23 -4.55 -9.90 16.67
C ASP A 23 -3.88 -10.64 15.49
N GLY A 24 -4.47 -10.56 14.30
CA GLY A 24 -3.88 -11.09 13.07
C GLY A 24 -2.57 -10.39 12.68
N MET A 25 -2.53 -9.07 12.73
CA MET A 25 -1.34 -8.27 12.43
C MET A 25 -0.19 -8.54 13.40
N GLU A 26 -0.49 -8.77 14.68
CA GLU A 26 0.51 -9.09 15.68
C GLU A 26 1.20 -10.42 15.38
N LYS A 27 0.46 -11.44 14.92
CA LYS A 27 0.99 -12.75 14.56
C LYS A 27 1.99 -12.69 13.40
N ILE A 28 1.74 -11.86 12.40
CA ILE A 28 2.59 -11.74 11.20
C ILE A 28 3.51 -10.52 11.22
N ARG A 29 3.56 -9.82 12.35
CA ARG A 29 4.33 -8.57 12.52
C ARG A 29 5.79 -8.72 12.12
N GLY A 30 6.44 -9.77 12.60
CA GLY A 30 7.86 -10.02 12.31
C GLY A 30 8.11 -10.22 10.82
N GLU A 31 7.26 -10.97 10.15
CA GLU A 31 7.36 -11.26 8.72
C GLU A 31 7.16 -9.99 7.89
N ILE A 32 6.13 -9.20 8.20
CA ILE A 32 5.89 -7.92 7.51
C ILE A 32 7.05 -6.96 7.73
N MET A 33 7.61 -6.90 8.94
CA MET A 33 8.74 -6.03 9.25
C MET A 33 9.97 -6.40 8.42
N VAL A 34 10.31 -7.68 8.32
CA VAL A 34 11.44 -8.16 7.50
C VAL A 34 11.22 -7.83 6.03
N LEU A 35 10.02 -8.10 5.49
CA LEU A 35 9.69 -7.79 4.10
C LEU A 35 9.73 -6.29 3.81
N ALA A 36 9.18 -5.46 4.69
CA ALA A 36 9.20 -4.01 4.54
C ALA A 36 10.62 -3.45 4.63
N PHE A 37 11.43 -3.94 5.56
CA PHE A 37 12.84 -3.53 5.68
C PHE A 37 13.67 -3.94 4.46
N TYR A 38 13.45 -5.16 3.95
CA TYR A 38 14.08 -5.62 2.72
C TYR A 38 13.67 -4.76 1.53
N ALA A 39 12.39 -4.45 1.39
CA ALA A 39 11.90 -3.57 0.34
C ALA A 39 12.51 -2.16 0.44
N PHE A 40 12.58 -1.58 1.63
CA PHE A 40 13.20 -0.27 1.87
C PHE A 40 14.65 -0.20 1.41
N ILE A 41 15.45 -1.24 1.64
CA ILE A 41 16.87 -1.26 1.24
C ILE A 41 17.02 -1.60 -0.25
N SER A 42 16.23 -2.57 -0.76
CA SER A 42 16.43 -3.14 -2.08
C SER A 42 15.89 -2.25 -3.19
N PHE A 43 14.73 -1.63 -2.99
CA PHE A 43 14.08 -0.83 -4.04
C PHE A 43 14.90 0.37 -4.49
N PRO A 44 15.45 1.23 -3.63
CA PRO A 44 16.26 2.36 -4.07
C PRO A 44 17.51 1.92 -4.85
N ARG A 45 18.14 0.83 -4.40
CA ARG A 45 19.33 0.28 -5.04
C ARG A 45 19.01 -0.30 -6.42
N MET A 46 17.92 -1.05 -6.52
CA MET A 46 17.45 -1.59 -7.81
C MET A 46 17.03 -0.47 -8.75
N ALA A 47 16.32 0.55 -8.25
CA ALA A 47 15.91 1.70 -9.02
C ALA A 47 17.12 2.48 -9.56
N ALA A 48 18.10 2.79 -8.72
CA ALA A 48 19.32 3.48 -9.15
C ALA A 48 20.09 2.69 -10.23
N ASN A 49 20.28 1.39 -10.04
CA ASN A 49 20.94 0.53 -11.01
C ASN A 49 20.15 0.38 -12.33
N PHE A 50 18.82 0.44 -12.25
CA PHE A 50 17.97 0.39 -13.43
C PHE A 50 18.02 1.71 -14.19
N LEU A 51 17.83 2.82 -13.51
CA LEU A 51 17.78 4.15 -14.08
C LEU A 51 19.14 4.55 -14.72
N SER A 52 20.26 4.12 -14.15
CA SER A 52 21.58 4.39 -14.70
C SER A 52 21.78 3.83 -16.11
N LYS A 53 21.02 2.80 -16.52
CA LYS A 53 21.07 2.24 -17.87
C LYS A 53 20.45 3.15 -18.95
N PHE A 54 19.63 4.11 -18.52
CA PHE A 54 18.96 5.06 -19.39
C PHE A 54 19.64 6.44 -19.37
N GLU A 55 20.67 6.62 -18.54
CA GLU A 55 21.40 7.87 -18.42
C GLU A 55 22.11 8.18 -19.76
N GLY A 56 21.83 9.37 -20.31
CA GLY A 56 22.38 9.78 -21.60
C GLY A 56 21.69 9.22 -22.85
N ARG A 57 20.65 8.36 -22.69
CA ARG A 57 19.82 7.91 -23.80
C ARG A 57 18.70 8.92 -24.08
N THR A 58 18.46 9.21 -25.35
CA THR A 58 17.24 9.93 -25.76
C THR A 58 16.05 8.98 -25.68
N LEU A 59 15.12 9.28 -24.78
CA LEU A 59 13.86 8.56 -24.63
C LEU A 59 12.81 9.17 -25.54
N ASP A 60 11.90 8.37 -26.04
CA ASP A 60 10.70 8.89 -26.66
C ASP A 60 9.67 9.34 -25.59
N SER A 61 8.57 9.96 -26.01
CA SER A 61 7.55 10.51 -25.10
C SER A 61 6.95 9.46 -24.15
N ASP A 62 6.76 8.24 -24.63
CA ASP A 62 6.14 7.17 -23.86
C ASP A 62 7.17 6.52 -22.91
N GLU A 63 8.42 6.38 -23.36
CA GLU A 63 9.54 5.93 -22.53
C GLU A 63 9.82 6.94 -21.40
N GLU A 64 9.76 8.26 -21.69
CA GLU A 64 9.94 9.30 -20.67
C GLU A 64 8.85 9.24 -19.60
N LEU A 65 7.62 9.03 -20.01
CA LEU A 65 6.49 8.85 -19.08
C LEU A 65 6.64 7.58 -18.23
N ALA A 66 7.03 6.47 -18.83
CA ALA A 66 7.28 5.22 -18.11
C ALA A 66 8.46 5.36 -17.13
N TYR A 67 9.53 6.07 -17.51
CA TYR A 67 10.66 6.38 -16.65
C TYR A 67 10.23 7.22 -15.43
N PHE A 68 9.39 8.23 -15.66
CA PHE A 68 8.84 9.06 -14.59
C PHE A 68 8.01 8.22 -13.62
N TYR A 69 7.07 7.40 -14.11
CA TYR A 69 6.24 6.53 -13.25
C TYR A 69 7.08 5.51 -12.48
N PHE A 70 8.11 4.94 -13.09
CA PHE A 70 9.02 4.04 -12.41
C PHE A 70 9.74 4.73 -11.23
N ASN A 71 10.27 5.93 -11.46
CA ASN A 71 10.99 6.69 -10.43
C ASN A 71 10.07 7.08 -9.26
N VAL A 72 8.88 7.61 -9.57
CA VAL A 72 7.87 7.97 -8.56
C VAL A 72 7.43 6.76 -7.76
N SER A 73 7.10 5.65 -8.43
CA SER A 73 6.66 4.41 -7.77
C SER A 73 7.75 3.82 -6.87
N SER A 74 9.00 3.83 -7.31
CA SER A 74 10.14 3.33 -6.53
C SER A 74 10.37 4.16 -5.28
N SER A 75 10.29 5.48 -5.39
CA SER A 75 10.40 6.41 -4.25
C SER A 75 9.26 6.20 -3.26
N PHE A 76 8.03 6.06 -3.76
CA PHE A 76 6.84 5.82 -2.94
C PHE A 76 6.92 4.47 -2.20
N THR A 77 7.36 3.42 -2.88
CA THR A 77 7.58 2.10 -2.29
C THR A 77 8.60 2.17 -1.16
N SER A 78 9.71 2.88 -1.36
CA SER A 78 10.77 3.02 -0.36
C SER A 78 10.28 3.76 0.88
N ILE A 79 9.60 4.90 0.70
CA ILE A 79 9.07 5.71 1.81
C ILE A 79 8.00 4.93 2.58
N SER A 80 7.08 4.28 1.88
CA SER A 80 6.01 3.48 2.51
C SER A 80 6.58 2.30 3.29
N SER A 81 7.58 1.62 2.73
CA SER A 81 8.25 0.49 3.38
C SER A 81 9.00 0.93 4.64
N LEU A 82 9.66 2.09 4.61
CA LEU A 82 10.28 2.68 5.80
C LEU A 82 9.24 3.00 6.86
N LEU A 83 8.12 3.60 6.47
CA LEU A 83 7.03 3.93 7.39
C LEU A 83 6.46 2.67 8.05
N ILE A 84 6.19 1.60 7.27
CA ILE A 84 5.73 0.32 7.81
C ILE A 84 6.76 -0.22 8.81
N THR A 85 8.04 -0.24 8.44
CA THR A 85 9.13 -0.74 9.30
C THR A 85 9.19 0.02 10.62
N LEU A 86 9.15 1.36 10.59
CA LEU A 86 9.17 2.20 11.79
C LEU A 86 7.94 1.97 12.68
N LEU A 87 6.75 1.89 12.09
CA LEU A 87 5.52 1.63 12.83
C LEU A 87 5.53 0.26 13.50
N LEU A 88 6.09 -0.75 12.83
CA LEU A 88 6.20 -2.10 13.36
C LEU A 88 7.30 -2.19 14.44
N LEU A 89 8.43 -1.51 14.24
CA LEU A 89 9.56 -1.53 15.16
C LEU A 89 9.23 -0.86 16.50
N THR A 90 8.54 0.30 16.46
CA THR A 90 8.20 1.07 17.66
C THR A 90 7.22 0.36 18.59
N GLY A 91 6.65 -0.78 18.21
CA GLY A 91 5.69 -1.51 19.02
C GLY A 91 4.35 -0.79 19.25
N PHE A 92 4.17 0.39 18.67
CA PHE A 92 2.92 1.14 18.76
C PHE A 92 1.70 0.37 18.24
N LEU A 93 1.93 -0.58 17.31
CA LEU A 93 0.87 -1.46 16.79
C LEU A 93 0.19 -2.29 17.89
N VAL A 94 0.97 -2.78 18.85
CA VAL A 94 0.45 -3.65 19.92
C VAL A 94 -0.52 -2.89 20.84
N LYS A 95 -0.36 -1.58 20.98
CA LYS A 95 -1.15 -0.75 21.88
C LYS A 95 -2.17 0.16 21.19
N SER A 96 -2.04 0.44 19.90
CA SER A 96 -2.85 1.43 19.21
C SER A 96 -3.56 0.88 17.97
N ARG A 97 -4.88 0.78 18.04
CA ARG A 97 -5.75 0.46 16.90
C ARG A 97 -5.56 1.44 15.73
N PHE A 98 -5.13 2.67 16.03
CA PHE A 98 -4.81 3.67 15.04
C PHE A 98 -3.65 3.23 14.15
N CYS A 99 -2.54 2.75 14.75
CA CYS A 99 -1.38 2.28 13.98
C CYS A 99 -1.71 1.02 13.15
N THR A 100 -2.52 0.10 13.68
CA THR A 100 -3.00 -1.06 12.91
C THR A 100 -3.82 -0.61 11.70
N GLY A 101 -4.70 0.37 11.88
CA GLY A 101 -5.49 0.96 10.78
C GLY A 101 -4.59 1.61 9.73
N LEU A 102 -3.61 2.41 10.17
CA LEU A 102 -2.67 3.07 9.28
C LEU A 102 -1.86 2.07 8.45
N VAL A 103 -1.27 1.06 9.10
CA VAL A 103 -0.52 0.00 8.39
C VAL A 103 -1.41 -0.76 7.42
N SER A 104 -2.66 -1.01 7.78
CA SER A 104 -3.64 -1.67 6.90
C SER A 104 -3.96 -0.89 5.63
N VAL A 105 -3.81 0.44 5.64
CA VAL A 105 -3.95 1.29 4.45
C VAL A 105 -2.63 1.38 3.69
N VAL A 106 -1.51 1.51 4.39
CA VAL A 106 -0.20 1.71 3.76
C VAL A 106 0.26 0.46 3.00
N ILE A 107 0.01 -0.75 3.51
CA ILE A 107 0.40 -2.00 2.82
C ILE A 107 -0.18 -2.09 1.40
N PRO A 108 -1.50 -1.98 1.18
CA PRO A 108 -2.06 -2.05 -0.18
C PRO A 108 -1.54 -0.92 -1.09
N VAL A 109 -1.31 0.28 -0.55
CA VAL A 109 -0.72 1.40 -1.32
C VAL A 109 0.70 1.08 -1.75
N THR A 110 1.49 0.46 -0.87
CA THR A 110 2.86 0.00 -1.20
C THR A 110 2.82 -1.06 -2.29
N LEU A 111 1.92 -2.04 -2.20
CA LEU A 111 1.77 -3.08 -3.21
C LEU A 111 1.33 -2.51 -4.56
N LEU A 112 0.44 -1.51 -4.57
CA LEU A 112 0.06 -0.77 -5.77
C LEU A 112 1.27 -0.08 -6.40
N SER A 113 2.09 0.60 -5.60
CA SER A 113 3.30 1.27 -6.08
C SER A 113 4.31 0.28 -6.68
N VAL A 114 4.48 -0.89 -6.05
CA VAL A 114 5.31 -1.97 -6.59
C VAL A 114 4.80 -2.44 -7.95
N ALA A 115 3.50 -2.67 -8.08
CA ALA A 115 2.88 -3.13 -9.32
C ALA A 115 3.04 -2.10 -10.46
N LEU A 116 2.84 -0.82 -10.16
CA LEU A 116 3.05 0.27 -11.12
C LEU A 116 4.52 0.40 -11.53
N GLY A 117 5.45 0.34 -10.57
CA GLY A 117 6.88 0.37 -10.84
C GLY A 117 7.32 -0.81 -11.70
N TYR A 118 6.82 -2.02 -11.41
CA TYR A 118 7.10 -3.20 -12.22
C TYR A 118 6.57 -3.05 -13.66
N SER A 119 5.35 -2.60 -13.83
CA SER A 119 4.76 -2.37 -15.15
C SER A 119 5.57 -1.36 -15.98
N SER A 120 5.96 -0.25 -15.36
CA SER A 120 6.79 0.78 -16.00
C SER A 120 8.18 0.26 -16.36
N ALA A 121 8.82 -0.52 -15.49
CA ALA A 121 10.10 -1.13 -15.75
C ALA A 121 10.04 -2.12 -16.92
N MET A 122 8.99 -2.94 -16.96
CA MET A 122 8.77 -3.90 -18.07
C MET A 122 8.58 -3.18 -19.40
N TYR A 123 7.85 -2.07 -19.41
CA TYR A 123 7.69 -1.26 -20.62
C TYR A 123 9.04 -0.75 -21.15
N LEU A 124 9.88 -0.21 -20.27
CA LEU A 124 11.19 0.36 -20.61
C LEU A 124 12.20 -0.68 -21.10
N VAL A 125 12.11 -1.93 -20.63
CA VAL A 125 13.07 -2.99 -21.00
C VAL A 125 12.64 -3.76 -22.24
N THR A 126 11.34 -3.76 -22.52
CA THR A 126 10.79 -4.57 -23.60
C THR A 126 11.01 -3.90 -24.95
N PRO A 127 11.63 -4.59 -25.94
CA PRO A 127 11.71 -4.09 -27.29
C PRO A 127 10.31 -3.85 -27.90
N ALA A 128 10.18 -2.81 -28.72
CA ALA A 128 8.88 -2.38 -29.27
C ALA A 128 8.13 -3.51 -30.03
N HIS A 129 8.84 -4.41 -30.71
CA HIS A 129 8.24 -5.52 -31.44
C HIS A 129 7.64 -6.61 -30.54
N LEU A 130 7.91 -6.60 -29.23
CA LEU A 130 7.38 -7.56 -28.26
C LEU A 130 6.26 -6.95 -27.38
N HIS A 131 5.93 -5.68 -27.53
CA HIS A 131 4.90 -5.02 -26.73
C HIS A 131 3.54 -5.71 -26.87
N GLU A 132 3.16 -6.14 -28.06
CA GLU A 132 1.90 -6.88 -28.29
C GLU A 132 1.87 -8.23 -27.53
N ALA A 133 2.98 -8.98 -27.55
CA ALA A 133 3.07 -10.27 -26.86
C ALA A 133 2.97 -10.11 -25.32
N LEU A 134 3.45 -8.98 -24.79
CA LEU A 134 3.42 -8.67 -23.36
C LEU A 134 2.14 -7.93 -22.93
N TYR A 135 1.27 -7.58 -23.87
CA TYR A 135 0.03 -6.86 -23.55
C TYR A 135 -0.82 -7.58 -22.49
N LEU A 136 -0.94 -8.90 -22.56
CA LEU A 136 -1.65 -9.70 -21.56
C LEU A 136 -1.01 -9.61 -20.17
N ALA A 137 0.33 -9.62 -20.10
CA ALA A 137 1.05 -9.46 -18.83
C ALA A 137 0.82 -8.07 -18.24
N HIS A 138 0.87 -7.02 -19.07
CA HIS A 138 0.55 -5.67 -18.63
C HIS A 138 -0.89 -5.54 -18.13
N CYS A 139 -1.87 -6.12 -18.83
CA CYS A 139 -3.25 -6.15 -18.39
C CYS A 139 -3.41 -6.86 -17.03
N ALA A 140 -2.73 -7.98 -16.82
CA ALA A 140 -2.77 -8.69 -15.55
C ALA A 140 -2.19 -7.85 -14.41
N VAL A 141 -1.09 -7.14 -14.64
CA VAL A 141 -0.49 -6.21 -13.65
C VAL A 141 -1.43 -5.05 -13.36
N LEU A 142 -2.07 -4.46 -14.36
CA LEU A 142 -3.03 -3.36 -14.19
C LEU A 142 -4.28 -3.81 -13.42
N ILE A 143 -4.81 -5.00 -13.71
CA ILE A 143 -5.95 -5.58 -12.97
C ILE A 143 -5.56 -5.80 -11.51
N THR A 144 -4.38 -6.33 -11.26
CA THR A 144 -3.85 -6.54 -9.90
C THR A 144 -3.68 -5.21 -9.17
N ALA A 145 -3.13 -4.19 -9.83
CA ALA A 145 -2.99 -2.85 -9.30
C ALA A 145 -4.36 -2.22 -8.96
N ALA A 146 -5.35 -2.38 -9.83
CA ALA A 146 -6.72 -1.92 -9.59
C ALA A 146 -7.36 -2.62 -8.38
N ALA A 147 -7.16 -3.93 -8.23
CA ALA A 147 -7.64 -4.67 -7.06
C ALA A 147 -7.01 -4.16 -5.75
N PHE A 148 -5.70 -3.89 -5.74
CA PHE A 148 -5.03 -3.28 -4.59
C PHE A 148 -5.52 -1.86 -4.30
N ALA A 149 -5.79 -1.05 -5.34
CA ALA A 149 -6.35 0.28 -5.17
C ALA A 149 -7.74 0.21 -4.51
N LEU A 150 -8.63 -0.66 -4.98
CA LEU A 150 -9.95 -0.87 -4.39
C LEU A 150 -9.85 -1.36 -2.93
N LEU A 151 -8.95 -2.28 -2.65
CA LEU A 151 -8.69 -2.76 -1.30
C LEU A 151 -8.20 -1.63 -0.39
N SER A 152 -7.33 -0.76 -0.89
CA SER A 152 -6.83 0.41 -0.15
C SER A 152 -7.96 1.39 0.18
N VAL A 153 -8.83 1.69 -0.78
CA VAL A 153 -9.99 2.57 -0.58
C VAL A 153 -10.94 1.96 0.45
N PHE A 154 -11.23 0.67 0.36
CA PHE A 154 -12.07 -0.02 1.33
C PHE A 154 -11.49 0.09 2.75
N HIS A 155 -10.19 -0.18 2.93
CA HIS A 155 -9.53 -0.07 4.22
C HIS A 155 -9.52 1.37 4.74
N ALA A 156 -9.28 2.36 3.88
CA ALA A 156 -9.32 3.76 4.24
C ALA A 156 -10.71 4.18 4.73
N ILE A 157 -11.77 3.77 4.03
CA ILE A 157 -13.17 4.04 4.44
C ILE A 157 -13.46 3.40 5.80
N CYS A 158 -13.12 2.14 5.99
CA CYS A 158 -13.29 1.44 7.27
C CYS A 158 -12.54 2.14 8.41
N PHE A 159 -11.33 2.60 8.14
CA PHE A 159 -10.50 3.30 9.12
C PHE A 159 -11.07 4.68 9.48
N LEU A 160 -11.46 5.48 8.50
CA LEU A 160 -12.07 6.80 8.71
C LEU A 160 -13.41 6.69 9.46
N THR A 161 -14.22 5.69 9.11
CA THR A 161 -15.49 5.42 9.81
C THR A 161 -15.24 5.08 11.28
N TRP A 162 -14.22 4.24 11.53
CA TRP A 162 -13.84 3.91 12.91
C TRP A 162 -13.37 5.14 13.69
N LEU A 163 -12.53 6.00 13.11
CA LEU A 163 -12.11 7.26 13.77
C LEU A 163 -13.28 8.17 14.08
N SER A 164 -14.23 8.32 13.14
CA SER A 164 -15.43 9.15 13.33
C SER A 164 -16.34 8.65 14.47
N VAL A 165 -16.47 7.33 14.60
CA VAL A 165 -17.26 6.72 15.68
C VAL A 165 -16.59 6.94 17.03
N ARG A 166 -15.27 6.78 17.11
CA ARG A 166 -14.50 6.96 18.33
C ARG A 166 -14.57 8.41 18.85
N GLY A 167 -14.38 9.39 17.98
CA GLY A 167 -14.44 10.81 18.36
C GLY A 167 -15.79 11.23 18.95
N LYS A 168 -16.89 10.58 18.55
CA LYS A 168 -18.22 10.84 19.10
C LYS A 168 -18.44 10.24 20.49
N VAL A 169 -17.80 9.10 20.79
CA VAL A 169 -17.91 8.44 22.10
C VAL A 169 -17.13 9.21 23.16
N GLU A 170 -15.94 9.70 22.83
CA GLU A 170 -15.10 10.48 23.74
C GLU A 170 -15.67 11.88 24.00
N GLY A 171 -16.38 12.49 23.03
CA GLY A 171 -17.02 13.81 23.16
C GLY A 171 -18.34 13.84 23.94
N THR A 172 -18.95 12.68 24.24
CA THR A 172 -20.20 12.57 25.02
C THR A 172 -19.96 12.26 26.51
N SER A 173 -18.71 12.10 26.92
CA SER A 173 -18.34 11.81 28.32
C SER A 173 -17.88 13.05 29.10
N HIS A 174 -18.07 14.24 28.57
CA HIS A 174 -17.93 15.54 29.22
C HIS A 174 -19.29 16.26 29.27
#